data_2bf0bf5c5ea597733c97e682425ef61e
#
_entry.id   2bf0bf5c5ea597733c97e682425ef61e
#
_cell.length_a   1.000
_cell.length_b   1.000
_cell.length_c   1.000
_cell.angle_alpha   90.00
_cell.angle_beta   90.00
_cell.angle_gamma   90.00
#
_symmetry.space_group_name_H-M   'P 1'
#
loop_
_entity.id
_entity.type
_entity.pdbx_description
1 polymer ?
#
loop_
_entity_poly.entity_id
_entity_poly.type
_entity_poly.pdbx_seq_one_letter_code
_entity_poly.pdbx_strand_id
1 'polypeptide(L)'
;MDNKPTFEQAQLHLQIFEQRREARLRQARDWFFKNYYADSFEEAMRVAPMMTEAGTNWMMVVSYWEQACAFLNYGLLHEDLFFETSGEFFGVWERVKPSIEGGRKAFSSKTFLSNLEKAAERYETWIEKRSPGHVAAMREWTKNFREQAKKAA
;
A
#
# COMPACT_ATOMS: atom_id res chain seq x y z
N MET A 1 -28.63 9.69 -7.14
CA MET A 1 -28.41 9.13 -5.78
C MET A 1 -27.20 9.78 -5.18
N ASP A 2 -27.36 10.34 -4.00
CA ASP A 2 -26.24 10.93 -3.28
C ASP A 2 -25.24 9.82 -2.90
N ASN A 3 -24.08 9.81 -3.54
CA ASN A 3 -22.99 8.89 -3.23
C ASN A 3 -22.25 9.42 -1.98
N LYS A 4 -22.95 9.52 -0.86
CA LYS A 4 -22.39 9.97 0.42
C LYS A 4 -22.03 8.77 1.29
N PRO A 5 -20.94 8.84 2.06
CA PRO A 5 -20.64 7.79 3.03
C PRO A 5 -21.73 7.72 4.11
N THR A 6 -22.03 6.52 4.55
CA THR A 6 -22.87 6.33 5.75
C THR A 6 -22.08 6.67 7.00
N PHE A 7 -22.78 6.84 8.12
CA PHE A 7 -22.14 7.08 9.40
C PHE A 7 -21.24 5.90 9.83
N GLU A 8 -21.69 4.68 9.61
CA GLU A 8 -20.95 3.45 9.90
C GLU A 8 -19.66 3.35 9.05
N GLN A 9 -19.75 3.69 7.76
CA GLN A 9 -18.58 3.73 6.89
C GLN A 9 -17.56 4.78 7.36
N ALA A 10 -18.02 5.95 7.75
CA ALA A 10 -17.17 7.00 8.28
C ALA A 10 -16.52 6.60 9.63
N GLN A 11 -17.26 5.95 10.52
CA GLN A 11 -16.72 5.43 11.77
C GLN A 11 -15.64 4.38 11.54
N LEU A 12 -15.88 3.40 10.67
CA LEU A 12 -14.89 2.38 10.33
C LEU A 12 -13.63 3.02 9.70
N HIS A 13 -13.83 4.01 8.84
CA HIS A 13 -12.73 4.76 8.23
C HIS A 13 -11.85 5.44 9.29
N LEU A 14 -12.46 6.09 10.28
CA LEU A 14 -11.73 6.69 11.40
C LEU A 14 -10.98 5.66 12.24
N GLN A 15 -11.56 4.50 12.49
CA GLN A 15 -10.89 3.41 13.22
C GLN A 15 -9.64 2.91 12.46
N ILE A 16 -9.73 2.74 11.16
CA ILE A 16 -8.59 2.37 10.31
C ILE A 16 -7.51 3.45 10.37
N PHE A 17 -7.89 4.71 10.30
CA PHE A 17 -6.96 5.84 10.43
C PHE A 17 -6.26 5.88 11.80
N GLU A 18 -6.99 5.64 12.88
CA GLU A 18 -6.41 5.58 14.23
C GLU A 18 -5.39 4.45 14.38
N GLN A 19 -5.66 3.27 13.83
CA GLN A 19 -4.70 2.15 13.84
C GLN A 19 -3.39 2.52 13.13
N ARG A 20 -3.46 3.32 12.06
CA ARG A 20 -2.27 3.79 11.35
C ARG A 20 -1.36 4.68 12.22
N ARG A 21 -1.92 5.35 13.21
CA ARG A 21 -1.21 6.24 14.14
C ARG A 21 -0.50 5.51 15.28
N GLU A 22 -0.73 4.21 15.44
CA GLU A 22 -0.07 3.40 16.45
C GLU A 22 1.46 3.49 16.27
N ALA A 23 2.19 3.63 17.39
CA ALA A 23 3.61 3.97 17.38
C ALA A 23 4.49 2.96 16.62
N ARG A 24 4.24 1.67 16.82
CA ARG A 24 5.03 0.62 16.17
C ARG A 24 4.75 0.55 14.66
N LEU A 25 3.49 0.75 14.27
CA LEU A 25 3.13 0.81 12.85
C LEU A 25 3.73 2.06 12.17
N ARG A 26 3.78 3.21 12.85
CA ARG A 26 4.46 4.40 12.33
C ARG A 26 5.94 4.15 12.07
N GLN A 27 6.63 3.47 12.97
CA GLN A 27 8.03 3.06 12.77
C GLN A 27 8.19 2.15 11.56
N ALA A 28 7.29 1.18 11.40
CA ALA A 28 7.30 0.27 10.26
C ALA A 28 7.08 1.03 8.93
N ARG A 29 6.14 1.99 8.89
CA ARG A 29 5.88 2.82 7.73
C ARG A 29 7.08 3.71 7.39
N ASP A 30 7.72 4.34 8.39
CA ASP A 30 8.93 5.12 8.21
C ASP A 30 10.05 4.28 7.58
N TRP A 31 10.28 3.10 8.13
CA TRP A 31 11.26 2.17 7.56
C TRP A 31 10.92 1.79 6.12
N PHE A 32 9.66 1.43 5.86
CA PHE A 32 9.20 0.97 4.55
C PHE A 32 9.45 2.03 3.46
N PHE A 33 9.02 3.26 3.70
CA PHE A 33 9.15 4.32 2.70
C PHE A 33 10.59 4.82 2.51
N LYS A 34 11.42 4.70 3.52
CA LYS A 34 12.85 5.07 3.43
C LYS A 34 13.71 3.98 2.77
N ASN A 35 13.42 2.71 3.04
CA ASN A 35 14.36 1.63 2.78
C ASN A 35 13.86 0.55 1.82
N TYR A 36 12.54 0.37 1.70
CA TYR A 36 12.02 -0.73 0.90
C TYR A 36 11.89 -0.35 -0.57
N TYR A 37 12.80 -0.87 -1.37
CA TYR A 37 12.80 -0.80 -2.84
C TYR A 37 13.23 -2.17 -3.37
N ALA A 38 12.36 -2.84 -4.13
CA ALA A 38 12.64 -4.15 -4.69
C ALA A 38 12.02 -4.28 -6.07
N ASP A 39 12.79 -4.76 -7.03
CA ASP A 39 12.36 -4.94 -8.41
C ASP A 39 11.96 -6.40 -8.72
N SER A 40 12.14 -7.30 -7.73
CA SER A 40 11.79 -8.71 -7.83
C SER A 40 11.47 -9.30 -6.45
N PHE A 41 10.88 -10.49 -6.44
CA PHE A 41 10.64 -11.22 -5.19
C PHE A 41 11.97 -11.59 -4.47
N GLU A 42 12.98 -11.97 -5.21
CA GLU A 42 14.30 -12.28 -4.66
C GLU A 42 14.93 -11.07 -3.97
N GLU A 43 14.83 -9.91 -4.61
CA GLU A 43 15.31 -8.66 -4.01
C GLU A 43 14.47 -8.27 -2.78
N ALA A 44 13.17 -8.44 -2.84
CA ALA A 44 12.28 -8.21 -1.70
C ALA A 44 12.69 -9.06 -0.49
N MET A 45 13.02 -10.33 -0.70
CA MET A 45 13.48 -11.25 0.34
C MET A 45 14.87 -10.87 0.90
N ARG A 46 15.70 -10.19 0.12
CA ARG A 46 16.99 -9.66 0.60
C ARG A 46 16.84 -8.38 1.42
N VAL A 47 15.96 -7.47 0.98
CA VAL A 47 15.73 -6.18 1.65
C VAL A 47 14.93 -6.35 2.94
N ALA A 48 13.96 -7.25 2.95
CA ALA A 48 13.09 -7.53 4.08
C ALA A 48 13.01 -9.05 4.35
N PRO A 49 14.10 -9.67 4.82
CA PRO A 49 14.10 -11.11 5.09
C PRO A 49 13.07 -11.46 6.16
N MET A 50 12.40 -12.60 5.99
CA MET A 50 11.45 -13.12 6.97
C MET A 50 12.15 -13.32 8.33
N MET A 51 11.41 -13.12 9.41
CA MET A 51 11.89 -13.27 10.80
C MET A 51 12.97 -12.25 11.20
N THR A 52 13.14 -11.17 10.45
CA THR A 52 13.98 -10.03 10.81
C THR A 52 13.13 -8.81 11.13
N GLU A 53 13.74 -7.78 11.73
CA GLU A 53 13.05 -6.50 11.97
C GLU A 53 12.55 -5.87 10.66
N ALA A 54 13.37 -5.89 9.61
CA ALA A 54 12.98 -5.40 8.29
C ALA A 54 11.78 -6.16 7.72
N GLY A 55 11.79 -7.49 7.81
CA GLY A 55 10.66 -8.33 7.40
C GLY A 55 9.40 -8.07 8.21
N THR A 56 9.54 -7.84 9.52
CA THR A 56 8.42 -7.47 10.40
C THR A 56 7.83 -6.11 10.01
N ASN A 57 8.67 -5.11 9.76
CA ASN A 57 8.23 -3.80 9.29
C ASN A 57 7.45 -3.90 7.97
N TRP A 58 8.00 -4.65 7.02
CA TRP A 58 7.33 -4.91 5.74
C TRP A 58 5.96 -5.55 5.94
N MET A 59 5.89 -6.61 6.74
CA MET A 59 4.65 -7.34 7.00
C MET A 59 3.60 -6.45 7.67
N MET A 60 3.99 -5.64 8.63
CA MET A 60 3.08 -4.71 9.33
C MET A 60 2.45 -3.71 8.36
N VAL A 61 3.23 -3.12 7.49
CA VAL A 61 2.73 -2.12 6.52
C VAL A 61 1.81 -2.77 5.50
N VAL A 62 2.26 -3.87 4.92
CA VAL A 62 1.55 -4.52 3.82
C VAL A 62 0.27 -5.19 4.30
N SER A 63 0.30 -5.87 5.45
CA SER A 63 -0.91 -6.49 6.02
C SER A 63 -1.95 -5.47 6.48
N TYR A 64 -1.51 -4.32 6.99
CA TYR A 64 -2.41 -3.22 7.34
C TYR A 64 -3.20 -2.74 6.11
N TRP A 65 -2.53 -2.46 5.01
CA TRP A 65 -3.19 -1.97 3.80
C TRP A 65 -3.97 -3.06 3.07
N GLU A 66 -3.51 -4.30 3.09
CA GLU A 66 -4.29 -5.44 2.56
C GLU A 66 -5.62 -5.57 3.31
N GLN A 67 -5.62 -5.46 4.64
CA GLN A 67 -6.84 -5.49 5.44
C GLN A 67 -7.76 -4.30 5.15
N ALA A 68 -7.22 -3.08 5.10
CA ALA A 68 -8.01 -1.89 4.79
C ALA A 68 -8.65 -1.98 3.39
N CYS A 69 -7.90 -2.46 2.41
CA CYS A 69 -8.41 -2.70 1.06
C CYS A 69 -9.43 -3.85 1.00
N ALA A 70 -9.30 -4.86 1.86
CA ALA A 70 -10.33 -5.89 1.99
C ALA A 70 -11.67 -5.29 2.46
N PHE A 71 -11.66 -4.44 3.49
CA PHE A 71 -12.86 -3.74 3.93
C PHE A 71 -13.46 -2.88 2.83
N LEU A 72 -12.62 -2.21 2.04
CA LEU A 72 -13.07 -1.46 0.87
C LEU A 72 -13.74 -2.37 -0.16
N ASN A 73 -13.09 -3.48 -0.51
CA ASN A 73 -13.58 -4.42 -1.53
C ASN A 73 -14.88 -5.12 -1.13
N TYR A 74 -15.10 -5.31 0.17
CA TYR A 74 -16.37 -5.82 0.71
C TYR A 74 -17.47 -4.75 0.85
N GLY A 75 -17.20 -3.50 0.44
CA GLY A 75 -18.16 -2.41 0.52
C GLY A 75 -18.41 -1.85 1.92
N LEU A 76 -17.54 -2.19 2.88
CA LEU A 76 -17.62 -1.68 4.26
C LEU A 76 -17.09 -0.25 4.40
N LEU A 77 -16.29 0.21 3.45
CA LEU A 77 -15.78 1.58 3.36
C LEU A 77 -16.39 2.26 2.13
N HIS A 78 -16.54 3.57 2.22
CA HIS A 78 -16.95 4.38 1.07
C HIS A 78 -15.74 4.65 0.17
N GLU A 79 -15.81 4.23 -1.09
CA GLU A 79 -14.66 4.24 -2.00
C GLU A 79 -14.10 5.64 -2.25
N ASP A 80 -14.93 6.62 -2.58
CA ASP A 80 -14.43 7.97 -2.83
C ASP A 80 -13.76 8.56 -1.58
N LEU A 81 -14.38 8.41 -0.40
CA LEU A 81 -13.79 8.87 0.86
C LEU A 81 -12.44 8.21 1.14
N PHE A 82 -12.34 6.91 0.91
CA PHE A 82 -11.10 6.17 1.09
C PHE A 82 -10.01 6.63 0.12
N PHE A 83 -10.36 6.78 -1.15
CA PHE A 83 -9.41 7.22 -2.17
C PHE A 83 -8.96 8.68 -1.99
N GLU A 84 -9.85 9.57 -1.56
CA GLU A 84 -9.51 10.98 -1.29
C GLU A 84 -8.53 11.15 -0.13
N THR A 85 -8.55 10.26 0.85
CA THR A 85 -7.86 10.47 2.13
C THR A 85 -6.80 9.42 2.49
N SER A 86 -6.70 8.33 1.74
CA SER A 86 -5.84 7.19 2.08
C SER A 86 -4.91 6.76 0.93
N GLY A 87 -4.45 7.67 0.10
CA GLY A 87 -3.62 7.39 -1.08
C GLY A 87 -2.31 6.62 -0.81
N GLU A 88 -1.86 6.53 0.44
CA GLU A 88 -0.64 5.79 0.81
C GLU A 88 -0.69 4.31 0.40
N PHE A 89 -1.86 3.67 0.43
CA PHE A 89 -1.98 2.27 0.04
C PHE A 89 -1.52 2.03 -1.40
N PHE A 90 -1.78 2.98 -2.29
CA PHE A 90 -1.33 2.89 -3.68
C PHE A 90 0.20 3.00 -3.79
N GLY A 91 0.82 3.86 -2.99
CA GLY A 91 2.27 3.92 -2.88
C GLY A 91 2.90 2.62 -2.37
N VAL A 92 2.25 1.97 -1.42
CA VAL A 92 2.65 0.63 -0.95
C VAL A 92 2.51 -0.40 -2.08
N TRP A 93 1.37 -0.41 -2.78
CA TRP A 93 1.17 -1.31 -3.93
C TRP A 93 2.25 -1.16 -5.00
N GLU A 94 2.54 0.06 -5.42
CA GLU A 94 3.55 0.33 -6.45
C GLU A 94 4.94 -0.24 -6.07
N ARG A 95 5.28 -0.24 -4.78
CA ARG A 95 6.55 -0.79 -4.30
C ARG A 95 6.58 -2.30 -4.17
N VAL A 96 5.46 -2.93 -3.85
CA VAL A 96 5.38 -4.39 -3.70
C VAL A 96 5.04 -5.09 -5.01
N LYS A 97 4.40 -4.42 -5.94
CA LYS A 97 3.94 -4.94 -7.22
C LYS A 97 5.00 -5.77 -7.98
N PRO A 98 6.27 -5.35 -8.10
CA PRO A 98 7.28 -6.14 -8.81
C PRO A 98 7.58 -7.51 -8.19
N SER A 99 7.26 -7.71 -6.92
CA SER A 99 7.51 -8.96 -6.19
C SER A 99 6.29 -9.88 -6.05
N ILE A 100 5.11 -9.42 -6.49
CA ILE A 100 3.84 -10.11 -6.21
C ILE A 100 3.74 -11.45 -6.92
N GLU A 101 4.06 -11.52 -8.19
CA GLU A 101 3.99 -12.77 -8.96
C GLU A 101 4.93 -13.83 -8.37
N GLY A 102 6.16 -13.46 -8.08
CA GLY A 102 7.13 -14.33 -7.43
C GLY A 102 6.68 -14.78 -6.03
N GLY A 103 6.09 -13.87 -5.25
CA GLY A 103 5.53 -14.19 -3.94
C GLY A 103 4.36 -15.17 -4.01
N ARG A 104 3.42 -14.95 -4.92
CA ARG A 104 2.28 -15.87 -5.14
C ARG A 104 2.74 -17.26 -5.51
N LYS A 105 3.77 -17.37 -6.33
CA LYS A 105 4.37 -18.64 -6.72
C LYS A 105 5.09 -19.30 -5.54
N ALA A 106 5.94 -18.55 -4.84
CA ALA A 106 6.72 -19.07 -3.71
C ALA A 106 5.85 -19.56 -2.55
N PHE A 107 4.76 -18.85 -2.25
CA PHE A 107 3.84 -19.21 -1.16
C PHE A 107 2.68 -20.11 -1.60
N SER A 108 2.61 -20.48 -2.87
CA SER A 108 1.45 -21.20 -3.45
C SER A 108 0.11 -20.53 -3.13
N SER A 109 0.11 -19.19 -3.15
CA SER A 109 -1.04 -18.38 -2.78
C SER A 109 -1.41 -17.42 -3.90
N LYS A 110 -2.47 -17.74 -4.64
CA LYS A 110 -3.02 -16.88 -5.69
C LYS A 110 -3.67 -15.61 -5.16
N THR A 111 -4.03 -15.59 -3.89
CA THR A 111 -4.73 -14.47 -3.24
C THR A 111 -3.80 -13.54 -2.45
N PHE A 112 -2.50 -13.83 -2.43
CA PHE A 112 -1.53 -13.00 -1.73
C PHE A 112 -1.61 -11.54 -2.24
N LEU A 113 -1.97 -10.61 -1.34
CA LEU A 113 -2.17 -9.19 -1.58
C LEU A 113 -3.19 -8.85 -2.70
N SER A 114 -4.18 -9.71 -2.91
CA SER A 114 -5.19 -9.51 -3.95
C SER A 114 -6.16 -8.36 -3.65
N ASN A 115 -6.41 -8.05 -2.39
CA ASN A 115 -7.27 -6.91 -2.04
C ASN A 115 -6.57 -5.58 -2.31
N LEU A 116 -5.31 -5.48 -1.94
CA LEU A 116 -4.48 -4.31 -2.24
C LEU A 116 -4.38 -4.07 -3.75
N GLU A 117 -4.13 -5.12 -4.54
CA GLU A 117 -4.11 -5.06 -6.01
C GLU A 117 -5.41 -4.52 -6.60
N LYS A 118 -6.54 -5.14 -6.25
CA LYS A 118 -7.88 -4.74 -6.76
C LYS A 118 -8.22 -3.29 -6.43
N ALA A 119 -7.92 -2.85 -5.22
CA ALA A 119 -8.13 -1.48 -4.82
C ALA A 119 -7.21 -0.51 -5.58
N ALA A 120 -5.94 -0.88 -5.78
CA ALA A 120 -4.95 -0.08 -6.49
C ALA A 120 -5.32 0.11 -7.96
N GLU A 121 -5.81 -0.93 -8.64
CA GLU A 121 -6.28 -0.85 -10.03
C GLU A 121 -7.45 0.14 -10.18
N ARG A 122 -8.41 0.11 -9.27
CA ARG A 122 -9.52 1.06 -9.27
C ARG A 122 -9.05 2.48 -8.94
N TYR A 123 -8.13 2.62 -7.98
CA TYR A 123 -7.57 3.92 -7.62
C TYR A 123 -6.83 4.57 -8.79
N GLU A 124 -6.02 3.83 -9.54
CA GLU A 124 -5.32 4.36 -10.71
C GLU A 124 -6.31 4.95 -11.73
N THR A 125 -7.38 4.24 -12.02
CA THR A 125 -8.45 4.72 -12.90
C THR A 125 -9.16 5.94 -12.31
N TRP A 126 -9.45 5.92 -11.03
CA TRP A 126 -10.16 6.98 -10.31
C TRP A 126 -9.37 8.29 -10.27
N ILE A 127 -8.07 8.20 -9.95
CA ILE A 127 -7.22 9.38 -9.80
C ILE A 127 -6.84 9.99 -11.17
N GLU A 128 -6.61 9.18 -12.19
CA GLU A 128 -6.29 9.67 -13.53
C GLU A 128 -7.45 10.45 -14.18
N LYS A 129 -8.70 10.08 -13.86
CA LYS A 129 -9.86 10.86 -14.28
C LYS A 129 -9.93 12.24 -13.63
N ARG A 130 -9.51 12.37 -12.38
CA ARG A 130 -9.58 13.60 -11.58
C ARG A 130 -8.35 14.46 -11.70
N SER A 131 -7.19 13.86 -11.85
CA SER A 131 -5.88 14.49 -11.91
C SER A 131 -5.00 13.78 -12.93
N PRO A 132 -5.22 14.01 -14.23
CA PRO A 132 -4.42 13.37 -15.29
C PRO A 132 -2.92 13.61 -15.10
N GLY A 133 -2.13 12.54 -15.18
CA GLY A 133 -0.68 12.59 -14.99
C GLY A 133 -0.21 12.42 -13.54
N HIS A 134 -1.11 12.29 -12.58
CA HIS A 134 -0.75 12.12 -11.16
C HIS A 134 0.08 10.86 -10.91
N VAL A 135 -0.33 9.73 -11.49
CA VAL A 135 0.37 8.45 -11.30
C VAL A 135 1.78 8.50 -11.88
N ALA A 136 1.95 9.09 -13.06
CA ALA A 136 3.27 9.27 -13.67
C ALA A 136 4.19 10.15 -12.80
N ALA A 137 3.67 11.26 -12.27
CA ALA A 137 4.41 12.13 -11.37
C ALA A 137 4.83 11.40 -10.07
N MET A 138 3.92 10.61 -9.51
CA MET A 138 4.20 9.83 -8.29
C MET A 138 5.27 8.76 -8.54
N ARG A 139 5.24 8.09 -9.68
CA ARG A 139 6.27 7.10 -10.08
C ARG A 139 7.64 7.77 -10.25
N GLU A 140 7.70 8.96 -10.82
CA GLU A 140 8.94 9.73 -10.96
C GLU A 140 9.49 10.15 -9.59
N TRP A 141 8.64 10.62 -8.67
CA TRP A 141 9.06 10.93 -7.31
C TRP A 141 9.63 9.72 -6.57
N THR A 142 8.98 8.57 -6.67
CA THR A 142 9.47 7.32 -6.06
C THR A 142 10.84 6.94 -6.60
N LYS A 143 11.06 7.07 -7.90
CA LYS A 143 12.36 6.84 -8.54
C LYS A 143 13.44 7.78 -7.99
N ASN A 144 13.12 9.07 -7.88
CA ASN A 144 14.05 10.06 -7.35
C ASN A 144 14.42 9.80 -5.89
N PHE A 145 13.47 9.43 -5.04
CA PHE A 145 13.72 9.05 -3.65
C PHE A 145 14.60 7.80 -3.55
N ARG A 146 14.36 6.80 -4.39
CA ARG A 146 15.21 5.61 -4.47
C ARG A 146 16.66 5.94 -4.82
N GLU A 147 16.87 6.83 -5.79
CA GLU A 147 18.21 7.26 -6.19
C GLU A 147 18.91 8.04 -5.07
N GLN A 148 18.19 8.90 -4.37
CA GLN A 148 18.71 9.61 -3.20
C GLN A 148 19.09 8.64 -2.06
N ALA A 149 18.25 7.66 -1.78
CA ALA A 149 18.55 6.63 -0.78
C ALA A 149 19.81 5.83 -1.12
N LYS A 150 20.04 5.50 -2.40
CA LYS A 150 21.27 4.84 -2.84
C LYS A 150 22.51 5.70 -2.66
N LYS A 151 22.41 7.01 -2.81
CA LYS A 151 23.55 7.93 -2.63
C LYS A 151 23.90 8.17 -1.16
N ALA A 152 22.93 8.01 -0.25
CA ALA A 152 23.11 8.19 1.18
C ALA A 152 23.64 6.94 1.90
N ALA A 153 23.57 5.78 1.26
CA ALA A 153 24.09 4.51 1.76
C ALA A 153 25.55 4.30 1.34
#